data_813e65c4dad5b2c952b9f05882c2a96b
#
_entry.id   813e65c4dad5b2c952b9f05882c2a96b
#
_cell.length_a   1.000
_cell.length_b   1.000
_cell.length_c   1.000
_cell.angle_alpha   90.00
_cell.angle_beta   90.00
_cell.angle_gamma   90.00
#
_symmetry.space_group_name_H-M   'P 1'
#
loop_
_entity.id
_entity.type
_entity.pdbx_description
1 polymer ?
#
loop_
_entity_poly.entity_id
_entity_poly.type
_entity_poly.pdbx_seq_one_letter_code
_entity_poly.pdbx_strand_id
1 'polypeptide(L)'
;NQPVWRDPQTHYLRRHVSPRTDLPIDLVQVELPAGSDVPMPASSYALARQLIWLQMGELVFQEGDTRHEMRAGDCLELGPPNDCRFINETNETCIYLVVRLNQSGS
;
A
#
# COMPACT_ATOMS: atom_id res chain seq x y z
N ASN A 1 -0.65 18.80 9.10
CA ASN A 1 -1.77 18.03 9.64
C ASN A 1 -2.29 17.04 8.62
N GLN A 2 -1.57 15.98 8.44
CA GLN A 2 -1.95 14.91 7.54
C GLN A 2 -2.82 13.91 8.29
N PRO A 3 -3.93 13.47 7.70
CA PRO A 3 -4.75 12.45 8.35
C PRO A 3 -3.95 11.17 8.55
N VAL A 4 -4.07 10.61 9.73
CA VAL A 4 -3.43 9.34 10.08
C VAL A 4 -4.51 8.40 10.60
N TRP A 5 -4.49 7.18 10.13
CA TRP A 5 -5.43 6.17 10.57
C TRP A 5 -4.67 4.88 10.91
N ARG A 6 -5.04 4.29 12.04
CA ARG A 6 -4.47 3.02 12.50
C ARG A 6 -5.55 1.97 12.56
N ASP A 7 -5.30 0.83 11.93
CA ASP A 7 -6.24 -0.28 11.94
C ASP A 7 -6.32 -0.87 13.35
N PRO A 8 -7.53 -1.03 13.91
CA PRO A 8 -7.66 -1.52 15.29
C PRO A 8 -7.28 -2.98 15.47
N GLN A 9 -7.27 -3.79 14.42
CA GLN A 9 -6.92 -5.20 14.54
C GLN A 9 -5.46 -5.48 14.26
N THR A 10 -4.92 -4.95 13.17
CA THR A 10 -3.56 -5.23 12.75
C THR A 10 -2.57 -4.16 13.18
N HIS A 11 -3.10 -3.02 13.61
CA HIS A 11 -2.30 -1.86 14.05
C HIS A 11 -1.45 -1.24 12.94
N TYR A 12 -1.68 -1.58 11.67
CA TYR A 12 -0.97 -0.88 10.61
C TYR A 12 -1.47 0.57 10.54
N LEU A 13 -0.56 1.45 10.16
CA LEU A 13 -0.82 2.89 10.18
C LEU A 13 -0.78 3.43 8.75
N ARG A 14 -1.79 4.20 8.39
CA ARG A 14 -1.85 4.86 7.10
C ARG A 14 -1.78 6.36 7.31
N ARG A 15 -0.86 7.01 6.58
CA ARG A 15 -0.73 8.46 6.61
C ARG A 15 -0.94 9.00 5.20
N HIS A 16 -1.91 9.86 5.05
CA HIS A 16 -2.15 10.53 3.78
C HIS A 16 -1.10 11.63 3.62
N VAL A 17 -0.21 11.46 2.65
CA VAL A 17 0.97 12.31 2.50
C VAL A 17 0.74 13.44 1.50
N SER A 18 -0.04 13.19 0.46
CA SER A 18 -0.27 14.19 -0.57
C SER A 18 -0.99 15.40 -0.01
N PRO A 19 -0.63 16.62 -0.45
CA PRO A 19 -1.36 17.81 -0.04
C PRO A 19 -2.74 17.82 -0.68
N ARG A 20 -3.58 18.70 -0.20
CA ARG A 20 -4.86 18.94 -0.83
C ARG A 20 -4.60 19.53 -2.22
N THR A 21 -5.04 18.81 -3.25
CA THR A 21 -4.74 19.16 -4.63
C THR A 21 -5.83 18.62 -5.55
N ASP A 22 -5.98 19.23 -6.71
CA ASP A 22 -6.85 18.71 -7.76
C ASP A 22 -6.12 17.80 -8.74
N LEU A 23 -4.85 17.54 -8.51
CA LEU A 23 -4.13 16.52 -9.29
C LEU A 23 -4.71 15.14 -9.00
N PRO A 24 -4.79 14.27 -10.01
CA PRO A 24 -5.38 12.95 -9.82
C PRO A 24 -4.40 11.95 -9.18
N ILE A 25 -3.66 12.39 -8.19
CA ILE A 25 -2.63 11.59 -7.52
C ILE A 25 -2.85 11.65 -6.02
N ASP A 26 -2.83 10.48 -5.38
CA ASP A 26 -2.80 10.36 -3.93
C ASP A 26 -1.53 9.65 -3.51
N LEU A 27 -0.93 10.14 -2.44
CA LEU A 27 0.24 9.51 -1.82
C LEU A 27 -0.13 9.10 -0.41
N VAL A 28 0.01 7.83 -0.10
CA VAL A 28 -0.31 7.29 1.22
C VAL A 28 0.90 6.50 1.72
N GLN A 29 1.43 6.88 2.87
CA GLN A 29 2.50 6.13 3.52
C GLN A 29 1.88 5.14 4.48
N VAL A 30 2.35 3.90 4.44
CA VAL A 30 1.85 2.84 5.31
C VAL A 30 3.00 2.31 6.15
N GLU A 31 2.75 2.20 7.45
CA GLU A 31 3.63 1.51 8.39
C GLU A 31 2.96 0.20 8.75
N LEU A 32 3.59 -0.89 8.38
CA LEU A 32 3.04 -2.22 8.58
C LEU A 32 3.85 -2.94 9.65
N PRO A 33 3.25 -3.18 10.82
CA PRO A 33 3.99 -3.82 11.92
C PRO A 33 4.46 -5.22 11.59
N ALA A 34 5.47 -5.67 12.34
CA ALA A 34 5.95 -7.04 12.25
C ALA A 34 4.82 -8.04 12.38
N GLY A 35 4.84 -9.07 11.56
CA GLY A 35 3.86 -10.15 11.62
C GLY A 35 2.48 -9.81 11.09
N SER A 36 2.30 -8.66 10.47
CA SER A 36 0.99 -8.24 9.95
C SER A 36 0.65 -8.92 8.64
N ASP A 37 -0.63 -9.11 8.42
CA ASP A 37 -1.18 -9.69 7.19
C ASP A 37 -2.51 -8.97 6.93
N VAL A 38 -2.50 -8.02 5.99
CA VAL A 38 -3.64 -7.16 5.74
C VAL A 38 -4.22 -7.46 4.36
N PRO A 39 -5.41 -8.06 4.31
CA PRO A 39 -6.06 -8.33 3.03
C PRO A 39 -6.71 -7.07 2.46
N MET A 40 -6.66 -6.95 1.15
CA MET A 40 -7.32 -5.87 0.42
C MET A 40 -8.09 -6.47 -0.74
N PRO A 41 -9.41 -6.27 -0.81
CA PRO A 41 -10.20 -6.84 -1.89
C PRO A 41 -9.96 -6.12 -3.21
N ALA A 42 -10.22 -6.80 -4.31
CA ALA A 42 -10.06 -6.24 -5.65
C ALA A 42 -10.82 -4.92 -5.83
N SER A 43 -11.95 -4.77 -5.15
CA SER A 43 -12.75 -3.55 -5.23
C SER A 43 -11.99 -2.30 -4.78
N SER A 44 -10.95 -2.46 -3.97
CA SER A 44 -10.12 -1.33 -3.51
C SER A 44 -9.29 -0.73 -4.64
N TYR A 45 -9.15 -1.43 -5.76
CA TYR A 45 -8.27 -1.03 -6.86
C TYR A 45 -9.03 -0.73 -8.15
N ALA A 46 -10.35 -0.81 -8.12
CA ALA A 46 -11.16 -0.84 -9.34
C ALA A 46 -11.05 0.42 -10.19
N LEU A 47 -10.81 1.57 -9.58
CA LEU A 47 -10.83 2.86 -10.27
C LEU A 47 -9.50 3.60 -10.23
N ALA A 48 -8.42 2.90 -9.94
CA ALA A 48 -7.12 3.56 -9.82
C ALA A 48 -6.00 2.63 -10.19
N ARG A 49 -4.96 3.20 -10.80
CA ARG A 49 -3.69 2.50 -10.97
C ARG A 49 -2.80 2.85 -9.79
N GLN A 50 -1.99 1.90 -9.35
CA GLN A 50 -1.21 2.09 -8.13
C GLN A 50 0.21 1.55 -8.29
N LEU A 51 1.13 2.23 -7.60
CA LEU A 51 2.49 1.77 -7.40
C LEU A 51 2.70 1.57 -5.91
N ILE A 52 3.50 0.58 -5.54
CA ILE A 52 3.96 0.40 -4.17
C ILE A 52 5.47 0.58 -4.18
N TRP A 53 5.95 1.52 -3.38
CA TRP A 53 7.39 1.80 -3.25
C TRP A 53 7.82 1.51 -1.82
N LEU A 54 8.56 0.43 -1.63
CA LEU A 54 9.02 0.07 -0.30
C LEU A 54 10.19 0.94 0.10
N GLN A 55 10.04 1.63 1.22
CA GLN A 55 11.03 2.58 1.70
C GLN A 55 11.92 2.00 2.78
N MET A 56 11.40 1.07 3.60
CA MET A 56 12.12 0.53 4.74
C MET A 56 11.61 -0.86 5.07
N GLY A 57 12.53 -1.76 5.38
CA GLY A 57 12.20 -3.13 5.76
C GLY A 57 11.95 -4.03 4.57
N GLU A 58 11.16 -5.06 4.78
CA GLU A 58 10.79 -6.04 3.76
C GLU A 58 9.28 -6.22 3.74
N LEU A 59 8.74 -6.43 2.57
CA LEU A 59 7.31 -6.61 2.39
C LEU A 59 7.04 -7.75 1.43
N VAL A 60 6.07 -8.59 1.76
CA VAL A 60 5.51 -9.54 0.81
C VAL A 60 4.17 -8.98 0.35
N PHE A 61 4.06 -8.77 -0.95
CA PHE A 61 2.80 -8.35 -1.56
C PHE A 61 2.24 -9.52 -2.36
N GLN A 62 1.14 -10.09 -1.87
CA GLN A 62 0.47 -11.20 -2.55
C GLN A 62 -0.61 -10.62 -3.44
N GLU A 63 -0.45 -10.78 -4.74
CA GLU A 63 -1.38 -10.25 -5.74
C GLU A 63 -2.04 -11.45 -6.43
N GLY A 64 -3.28 -11.75 -6.04
CA GLY A 64 -3.91 -12.98 -6.48
C GLY A 64 -3.05 -14.17 -6.10
N ASP A 65 -2.61 -14.93 -7.08
CA ASP A 65 -1.75 -16.10 -6.87
C ASP A 65 -0.26 -15.78 -6.96
N THR A 66 0.09 -14.51 -7.19
CA THR A 66 1.50 -14.11 -7.38
C THR A 66 2.06 -13.51 -6.10
N ARG A 67 3.18 -14.04 -5.66
CA ARG A 67 3.87 -13.53 -4.48
C ARG A 67 5.06 -12.68 -4.91
N HIS A 68 5.04 -11.41 -4.51
CA HIS A 68 6.14 -10.48 -4.76
C HIS A 68 6.88 -10.24 -3.45
N GLU A 69 8.17 -10.55 -3.42
CA GLU A 69 9.00 -10.28 -2.26
C GLU A 69 9.79 -9.00 -2.52
N MET A 70 9.55 -7.99 -1.70
CA MET A 70 10.10 -6.66 -1.90
C MET A 70 11.06 -6.27 -0.80
N ARG A 71 12.10 -5.55 -1.18
CA ARG A 71 13.08 -4.97 -0.27
C ARG A 71 13.07 -3.46 -0.41
N ALA A 72 13.66 -2.79 0.58
CA ALA A 72 13.75 -1.33 0.55
C ALA A 72 14.35 -0.85 -0.77
N GLY A 73 13.69 0.10 -1.40
CA GLY A 73 14.06 0.63 -2.71
C GLY A 73 13.27 0.04 -3.86
N ASP A 74 12.63 -1.11 -3.67
CA ASP A 74 11.85 -1.72 -4.75
C ASP A 74 10.55 -0.96 -4.97
N CYS A 75 10.13 -0.88 -6.23
CA CYS A 75 8.89 -0.27 -6.62
C CYS A 75 8.15 -1.22 -7.57
N LEU A 76 6.88 -1.46 -7.27
CA LEU A 76 6.06 -2.41 -8.02
C LEU A 76 4.80 -1.71 -8.50
N GLU A 77 4.50 -1.85 -9.78
CA GLU A 77 3.20 -1.41 -10.31
C GLU A 77 2.21 -2.57 -10.18
N LEU A 78 1.04 -2.30 -9.60
CA LEU A 78 0.01 -3.32 -9.47
C LEU A 78 -0.60 -3.62 -10.83
N GLY A 79 -0.94 -4.90 -11.04
CA GLY A 79 -1.67 -5.32 -12.22
C GLY A 79 -3.15 -4.97 -12.15
N PRO A 80 -3.97 -5.61 -12.99
CA PRO A 80 -5.42 -5.40 -12.93
C PRO A 80 -5.97 -5.70 -11.53
N PRO A 81 -7.11 -5.11 -11.16
CA PRO A 81 -7.67 -5.32 -9.82
C PRO A 81 -7.79 -6.79 -9.46
N ASN A 82 -7.29 -7.15 -8.29
CA ASN A 82 -7.29 -8.50 -7.79
C ASN A 82 -7.26 -8.43 -6.27
N ASP A 83 -7.65 -9.52 -5.62
CA ASP A 83 -7.53 -9.60 -4.18
C ASP A 83 -6.05 -9.67 -3.81
N CYS A 84 -5.65 -8.85 -2.87
CA CYS A 84 -4.26 -8.72 -2.48
C CYS A 84 -4.09 -8.86 -0.98
N ARG A 85 -2.86 -9.14 -0.56
CA ARG A 85 -2.50 -9.16 0.84
C ARG A 85 -1.15 -8.48 1.01
N PHE A 86 -1.06 -7.63 2.03
CA PHE A 86 0.19 -6.97 2.43
C PHE A 86 0.69 -7.70 3.67
N ILE A 87 1.82 -8.37 3.56
CA ILE A 87 2.32 -9.28 4.60
C ILE A 87 3.71 -8.85 5.03
N ASN A 88 3.89 -8.68 6.32
CA ASN A 88 5.21 -8.44 6.90
C ASN A 88 5.60 -9.67 7.69
N GLU A 89 6.46 -10.49 7.11
CA GLU A 89 6.92 -11.74 7.73
C GLU A 89 8.12 -11.55 8.63
N THR A 90 8.59 -10.31 8.77
CA THR A 90 9.79 -10.02 9.57
C THR A 90 9.40 -9.63 10.99
N ASN A 91 10.42 -9.40 11.82
CA ASN A 91 10.20 -8.92 13.18
C ASN A 91 10.42 -7.42 13.34
N GLU A 92 10.39 -6.68 12.22
CA GLU A 92 10.52 -5.22 12.23
C GLU A 92 9.42 -4.62 11.38
N THR A 93 9.03 -3.39 11.72
CA THR A 93 8.05 -2.64 10.93
C THR A 93 8.62 -2.36 9.54
N CYS A 94 7.80 -2.51 8.50
CA CYS A 94 8.17 -2.02 7.18
C CYS A 94 7.34 -0.79 6.83
N ILE A 95 7.90 0.05 5.96
CA ILE A 95 7.27 1.31 5.55
C ILE A 95 7.26 1.38 4.04
N TYR A 96 6.08 1.57 3.47
CA TYR A 96 5.96 1.72 2.02
C TYR A 96 5.04 2.88 1.67
N LEU A 97 5.24 3.39 0.47
CA LEU A 97 4.43 4.48 -0.08
C LEU A 97 3.55 3.90 -1.17
N VAL A 98 2.25 4.16 -1.07
CA VAL A 98 1.30 3.83 -2.13
C VAL A 98 1.08 5.09 -2.94
N VAL A 99 1.39 5.01 -4.22
CA VAL A 99 1.12 6.10 -5.17
C VAL A 99 -0.09 5.68 -5.97
N ARG A 100 -1.15 6.45 -5.85
CA ARG A 100 -2.43 6.12 -6.48
C ARG A 100 -2.76 7.17 -7.52
N LEU A 101 -2.96 6.71 -8.77
CA LEU A 101 -3.39 7.57 -9.85
C LEU A 101 -4.87 7.33 -10.09
N ASN A 102 -5.68 8.33 -9.80
CA ASN A 102 -7.12 8.24 -9.98
C ASN A 102 -7.48 8.44 -11.45
N GLN A 103 -8.30 7.55 -11.98
CA GLN A 103 -8.74 7.63 -13.37
C GLN A 103 -10.16 8.17 -13.47
N SER A 104 -10.55 8.93 -12.47
CA SER A 104 -11.92 9.39 -12.38
C SER A 104 -12.23 10.46 -13.41
N GLY A 105 -13.43 10.43 -13.91
CA GLY A 105 -14.09 11.55 -14.50
C GLY A 105 -13.51 12.13 -15.75
N SER A 106 -12.60 11.49 -16.26
CA SER A 106 -12.08 12.04 -17.51
C SER A 106 -13.04 11.78 -18.63
#